data_66c9d16f9dcf2c0630cb5b25f272d55a
#
_entry.id   66c9d16f9dcf2c0630cb5b25f272d55a
#
_cell.length_a   1.000
_cell.length_b   1.000
_cell.length_c   1.000
_cell.angle_alpha   90.00
_cell.angle_beta   90.00
_cell.angle_gamma   90.00
#
_symmetry.space_group_name_H-M   'P 1'
#
loop_
_entity.id
_entity.type
_entity.pdbx_description
1 polymer ?
#
loop_
_entity_poly.entity_id
_entity_poly.type
_entity_poly.pdbx_seq_one_letter_code
_entity_poly.pdbx_strand_id
1 'polypeptide(L)'
;MFTNFNFQQILSAFIVLFAVIDIIGAIPIIIDLKDKGKDVNALKATLISFLLLLGFFYAGDILLRLFHVDIESFAVAGAFVIFLQSLEMILDIEIFKNQGPIKEATLVPLVFPLLAGAGSFTTLLSLRAEYASMNIIVALVLNMLWVYFVVRMTRKVEKVLGKGGIYLIRKFFGIILLAISVKLFMSNITLLMEQIEASTKAI
;
A
#
# COMPACT_ATOMS: atom_id res chain seq x y z
N MET A 1 2.85 14.60 25.02
CA MET A 1 2.45 13.58 24.05
C MET A 1 2.43 14.10 22.60
N PHE A 2 2.60 15.39 22.36
CA PHE A 2 2.55 16.04 21.03
C PHE A 2 3.92 16.55 20.53
N THR A 3 5.02 16.13 21.12
CA THR A 3 6.36 16.69 20.87
C THR A 3 7.14 16.07 19.69
N ASN A 4 6.55 15.14 18.95
CA ASN A 4 7.24 14.45 17.86
C ASN A 4 6.57 14.61 16.48
N PHE A 5 5.87 15.74 16.26
CA PHE A 5 5.39 16.06 14.91
C PHE A 5 6.59 16.45 14.03
N ASN A 6 6.94 15.56 13.12
CA ASN A 6 8.01 15.80 12.15
C ASN A 6 7.41 15.83 10.75
N PHE A 7 7.34 17.02 10.15
CA PHE A 7 6.79 17.22 8.82
C PHE A 7 7.49 16.38 7.75
N GLN A 8 8.80 16.20 7.86
CA GLN A 8 9.56 15.39 6.92
C GLN A 8 9.16 13.90 7.00
N GLN A 9 8.97 13.35 8.20
CA GLN A 9 8.48 11.99 8.38
C GLN A 9 7.06 11.81 7.83
N ILE A 10 6.17 12.79 8.09
CA ILE A 10 4.80 12.76 7.56
C ILE A 10 4.82 12.77 6.04
N LEU A 11 5.60 13.66 5.43
CA LEU A 11 5.69 13.77 3.98
C LEU A 11 6.28 12.50 3.35
N SER A 12 7.35 11.96 3.93
CA SER A 12 7.98 10.73 3.45
C SER A 12 7.02 9.54 3.55
N ALA A 13 6.37 9.35 4.71
CA ALA A 13 5.38 8.29 4.90
C ALA A 13 4.18 8.46 3.96
N PHE A 14 3.73 9.72 3.74
CA PHE A 14 2.65 10.01 2.79
C PHE A 14 3.02 9.58 1.36
N ILE A 15 4.20 9.96 0.88
CA ILE A 15 4.64 9.64 -0.49
C ILE A 15 4.78 8.14 -0.69
N VAL A 16 5.36 7.44 0.28
CA VAL A 16 5.53 5.97 0.21
C VAL A 16 4.18 5.27 0.19
N LEU A 17 3.28 5.61 1.14
CA LEU A 17 1.93 5.04 1.19
C LEU A 17 1.11 5.40 -0.07
N PHE A 18 1.22 6.63 -0.56
CA PHE A 18 0.57 7.08 -1.79
C PHE A 18 0.97 6.21 -2.99
N ALA A 19 2.26 5.92 -3.13
CA ALA A 19 2.78 5.10 -4.20
C ALA A 19 2.30 3.64 -4.09
N VAL A 20 2.35 3.06 -2.87
CA VAL A 20 1.98 1.65 -2.64
C VAL A 20 0.47 1.42 -2.74
N ILE A 21 -0.36 2.34 -2.24
CA ILE A 21 -1.83 2.23 -2.34
C ILE A 21 -2.30 2.39 -3.79
N ASP A 22 -1.55 3.16 -4.60
CA ASP A 22 -1.75 3.33 -6.05
C ASP A 22 -3.21 3.56 -6.48
N ILE A 23 -3.91 4.46 -5.81
CA ILE A 23 -5.32 4.77 -6.15
C ILE A 23 -5.47 5.29 -7.58
N ILE A 24 -4.43 5.94 -8.15
CA ILE A 24 -4.47 6.46 -9.51
C ILE A 24 -4.44 5.32 -10.52
N GLY A 25 -3.59 4.31 -10.31
CA GLY A 25 -3.57 3.09 -11.12
C GLY A 25 -4.83 2.26 -10.99
N ALA A 26 -5.58 2.42 -9.89
CA ALA A 26 -6.87 1.78 -9.68
C ALA A 26 -8.04 2.44 -10.44
N ILE A 27 -7.86 3.66 -10.97
CA ILE A 27 -8.93 4.42 -11.66
C ILE A 27 -9.60 3.61 -12.78
N PRO A 28 -8.89 2.95 -13.71
CA PRO A 28 -9.53 2.16 -14.75
C PRO A 28 -10.41 1.04 -14.21
N ILE A 29 -9.97 0.37 -13.14
CA ILE A 29 -10.72 -0.71 -12.47
C ILE A 29 -12.02 -0.14 -11.86
N ILE A 30 -11.94 1.00 -11.18
CA ILE A 30 -13.09 1.66 -10.56
C ILE A 30 -14.12 2.07 -11.64
N ILE A 31 -13.64 2.54 -12.80
CA ILE A 31 -14.51 2.92 -13.93
C ILE A 31 -15.21 1.69 -14.48
N ASP A 32 -14.48 0.63 -14.76
CA ASP A 32 -15.04 -0.64 -15.26
C ASP A 32 -16.11 -1.20 -14.31
N LEU A 33 -15.87 -1.14 -13.00
CA LEU A 33 -16.85 -1.52 -12.00
C LEU A 33 -18.12 -0.66 -12.07
N LYS A 34 -17.99 0.67 -12.18
CA LYS A 34 -19.11 1.59 -12.30
C LYS A 34 -19.87 1.43 -13.62
N ASP A 35 -19.18 1.15 -14.72
CA ASP A 35 -19.78 0.93 -16.04
C ASP A 35 -20.55 -0.40 -16.12
N LYS A 36 -20.12 -1.41 -15.34
CA LYS A 36 -20.85 -2.66 -15.12
C LYS A 36 -22.04 -2.54 -14.15
N GLY A 37 -22.41 -1.30 -13.77
CA GLY A 37 -23.55 -1.03 -12.88
C GLY A 37 -23.31 -1.41 -11.42
N LYS A 38 -22.03 -1.61 -11.00
CA LYS A 38 -21.71 -1.92 -9.62
C LYS A 38 -21.61 -0.64 -8.80
N ASP A 39 -22.21 -0.66 -7.61
CA ASP A 39 -22.12 0.45 -6.67
C ASP A 39 -20.74 0.49 -6.02
N VAL A 40 -19.98 1.54 -6.32
CA VAL A 40 -18.68 1.82 -5.69
C VAL A 40 -18.87 2.99 -4.74
N ASN A 41 -19.11 2.69 -3.49
CA ASN A 41 -19.27 3.68 -2.43
C ASN A 41 -17.90 4.15 -1.91
N ALA A 42 -17.52 5.38 -2.29
CA ALA A 42 -16.21 5.94 -1.93
C ALA A 42 -16.00 6.04 -0.42
N LEU A 43 -17.04 6.46 0.35
CA LEU A 43 -16.92 6.57 1.79
C LEU A 43 -16.74 5.21 2.46
N LYS A 44 -17.56 4.22 2.05
CA LYS A 44 -17.47 2.84 2.57
C LYS A 44 -16.11 2.23 2.25
N ALA A 45 -15.63 2.38 1.01
CA ALA A 45 -14.31 1.88 0.61
C ALA A 45 -13.20 2.49 1.45
N THR A 46 -13.17 3.81 1.56
CA THR A 46 -12.12 4.53 2.30
C THR A 46 -12.14 4.21 3.80
N LEU A 47 -13.32 4.20 4.44
CA LEU A 47 -13.44 3.89 5.87
C LEU A 47 -13.00 2.46 6.19
N ILE A 48 -13.43 1.48 5.40
CA ILE A 48 -13.06 0.08 5.64
C ILE A 48 -11.56 -0.12 5.39
N SER A 49 -11.00 0.46 4.31
CA SER A 49 -9.56 0.43 4.07
C SER A 49 -8.78 1.07 5.21
N PHE A 50 -9.22 2.23 5.68
CA PHE A 50 -8.58 2.91 6.83
C PHE A 50 -8.61 2.04 8.09
N LEU A 51 -9.76 1.46 8.42
CA LEU A 51 -9.89 0.61 9.60
C LEU A 51 -9.03 -0.67 9.50
N LEU A 52 -8.97 -1.28 8.31
CA LEU A 52 -8.10 -2.43 8.07
C LEU A 52 -6.62 -2.08 8.22
N LEU A 53 -6.19 -0.99 7.59
CA LEU A 53 -4.81 -0.52 7.66
C LEU A 53 -4.43 -0.10 9.08
N LEU A 54 -5.31 0.60 9.79
CA LEU A 54 -5.10 1.01 11.18
C LEU A 54 -5.10 -0.20 12.12
N GLY A 55 -6.03 -1.14 11.93
CA GLY A 55 -6.07 -2.39 12.67
C GLY A 55 -4.79 -3.19 12.51
N PHE A 56 -4.32 -3.33 11.27
CA PHE A 56 -3.06 -4.02 10.99
C PHE A 56 -1.84 -3.24 11.53
N PHE A 57 -1.86 -1.92 11.49
CA PHE A 57 -0.81 -1.08 12.06
C PHE A 57 -0.59 -1.35 13.55
N TYR A 58 -1.66 -1.56 14.33
CA TYR A 58 -1.56 -1.84 15.76
C TYR A 58 -1.46 -3.34 16.08
N ALA A 59 -2.21 -4.18 15.38
CA ALA A 59 -2.28 -5.61 15.65
C ALA A 59 -1.25 -6.43 14.85
N GLY A 60 -0.60 -5.84 13.85
CA GLY A 60 0.31 -6.55 12.95
C GLY A 60 1.43 -7.27 13.70
N ASP A 61 2.08 -6.63 14.67
CA ASP A 61 3.13 -7.25 15.48
C ASP A 61 2.61 -8.47 16.26
N ILE A 62 1.41 -8.38 16.82
CA ILE A 62 0.78 -9.48 17.57
C ILE A 62 0.49 -10.65 16.62
N LEU A 63 -0.05 -10.34 15.44
CA LEU A 63 -0.33 -11.35 14.42
C LEU A 63 0.96 -12.02 13.93
N LEU A 64 2.02 -11.26 13.66
CA LEU A 64 3.30 -11.80 13.21
C LEU A 64 3.92 -12.71 14.28
N ARG A 65 3.91 -12.29 15.55
CA ARG A 65 4.38 -13.11 16.68
C ARG A 65 3.59 -14.41 16.83
N LEU A 66 2.28 -14.37 16.59
CA LEU A 66 1.44 -15.57 16.63
C LEU A 66 1.87 -16.62 15.61
N PHE A 67 2.34 -16.16 14.44
CA PHE A 67 2.88 -17.02 13.37
C PHE A 67 4.39 -17.27 13.47
N HIS A 68 5.04 -16.78 14.54
CA HIS A 68 6.49 -16.83 14.71
C HIS A 68 7.26 -16.21 13.53
N VAL A 69 6.71 -15.16 12.95
CA VAL A 69 7.33 -14.38 11.86
C VAL A 69 7.86 -13.07 12.44
N ASP A 70 9.13 -12.77 12.21
CA ASP A 70 9.71 -11.47 12.56
C ASP A 70 9.29 -10.38 11.56
N ILE A 71 9.43 -9.11 11.98
CA ILE A 71 9.02 -7.95 11.16
C ILE A 71 9.88 -7.87 9.90
N GLU A 72 11.16 -8.17 10.01
CA GLU A 72 12.12 -8.11 8.92
C GLU A 72 11.80 -9.14 7.84
N SER A 73 11.52 -10.39 8.19
CA SER A 73 11.08 -11.43 7.25
C SER A 73 9.76 -11.04 6.56
N PHE A 74 8.81 -10.48 7.32
CA PHE A 74 7.56 -9.99 6.74
C PHE A 74 7.80 -8.81 5.79
N ALA A 75 8.72 -7.90 6.13
CA ALA A 75 9.09 -6.77 5.28
C ALA A 75 9.77 -7.22 3.97
N VAL A 76 10.64 -8.25 4.03
CA VAL A 76 11.23 -8.87 2.83
C VAL A 76 10.14 -9.48 1.93
N ALA A 77 9.22 -10.25 2.50
CA ALA A 77 8.10 -10.83 1.76
C ALA A 77 7.22 -9.75 1.11
N GLY A 78 6.92 -8.68 1.84
CA GLY A 78 6.15 -7.57 1.31
C GLY A 78 6.89 -6.75 0.25
N ALA A 79 8.20 -6.57 0.40
CA ALA A 79 9.01 -5.96 -0.65
C ALA A 79 8.89 -6.76 -1.97
N PHE A 80 8.83 -8.09 -1.88
CA PHE A 80 8.60 -8.94 -3.04
C PHE A 80 7.20 -8.75 -3.66
N VAL A 81 6.16 -8.58 -2.83
CA VAL A 81 4.80 -8.26 -3.31
C VAL A 81 4.78 -6.90 -4.01
N ILE A 82 5.41 -5.87 -3.44
CA ILE A 82 5.52 -4.54 -4.05
C ILE A 82 6.30 -4.62 -5.37
N PHE A 83 7.36 -5.43 -5.42
CA PHE A 83 8.12 -5.69 -6.65
C PHE A 83 7.21 -6.26 -7.76
N LEU A 84 6.44 -7.30 -7.47
CA LEU A 84 5.49 -7.87 -8.44
C LEU A 84 4.44 -6.86 -8.88
N GLN A 85 3.90 -6.07 -7.96
CA GLN A 85 2.96 -4.98 -8.28
C GLN A 85 3.58 -3.93 -9.19
N SER A 86 4.85 -3.57 -8.96
CA SER A 86 5.57 -2.63 -9.83
C SER A 86 5.76 -3.18 -11.25
N LEU A 87 6.06 -4.49 -11.37
CA LEU A 87 6.15 -5.15 -12.67
C LEU A 87 4.80 -5.16 -13.41
N GLU A 88 3.68 -5.41 -12.72
CA GLU A 88 2.34 -5.28 -13.33
C GLU A 88 2.13 -3.89 -13.95
N MET A 89 2.53 -2.83 -13.21
CA MET A 89 2.38 -1.45 -13.68
C MET A 89 3.31 -1.12 -14.84
N ILE A 90 4.55 -1.61 -14.82
CA ILE A 90 5.56 -1.33 -15.85
C ILE A 90 5.32 -2.14 -17.12
N LEU A 91 4.96 -3.41 -17.00
CA LEU A 91 4.88 -4.35 -18.12
C LEU A 91 3.46 -4.49 -18.69
N ASP A 92 2.43 -3.90 -18.05
CA ASP A 92 1.00 -4.05 -18.38
C ASP A 92 0.53 -5.52 -18.37
N ILE A 93 1.05 -6.29 -17.44
CA ILE A 93 0.65 -7.68 -17.21
C ILE A 93 -0.21 -7.76 -15.95
N GLU A 94 -1.13 -8.71 -15.87
CA GLU A 94 -1.92 -9.00 -14.67
C GLU A 94 -1.33 -10.23 -13.96
N ILE A 95 -0.53 -10.00 -12.91
CA ILE A 95 0.01 -11.05 -12.04
C ILE A 95 -1.04 -11.43 -10.99
N PHE A 96 -1.64 -10.43 -10.36
CA PHE A 96 -2.69 -10.62 -9.36
C PHE A 96 -4.07 -10.57 -9.99
N LYS A 97 -4.59 -11.73 -10.44
CA LYS A 97 -5.93 -11.81 -11.04
C LYS A 97 -7.02 -11.60 -9.99
N ASN A 98 -7.81 -10.56 -10.16
CA ASN A 98 -8.98 -10.27 -9.31
C ASN A 98 -10.17 -11.17 -9.68
N GLN A 99 -10.20 -12.42 -9.22
CA GLN A 99 -11.28 -13.40 -9.46
C GLN A 99 -12.27 -13.54 -8.29
N GLY A 100 -12.43 -12.52 -7.46
CA GLY A 100 -13.39 -12.54 -6.34
C GLY A 100 -14.86 -12.52 -6.77
N PRO A 101 -15.79 -13.01 -5.92
CA PRO A 101 -17.23 -12.97 -6.21
C PRO A 101 -17.74 -11.55 -6.36
N ILE A 102 -18.42 -11.31 -7.47
CA ILE A 102 -18.68 -10.01 -8.09
C ILE A 102 -19.77 -9.16 -7.39
N LYS A 103 -20.42 -9.62 -6.33
CA LYS A 103 -21.63 -8.95 -5.78
C LYS A 103 -21.36 -7.68 -4.96
N GLU A 104 -20.18 -7.53 -4.36
CA GLU A 104 -19.84 -6.33 -3.57
C GLU A 104 -18.54 -5.67 -4.06
N ALA A 105 -18.62 -4.96 -5.17
CA ALA A 105 -17.47 -4.32 -5.81
C ALA A 105 -16.75 -3.29 -4.91
N THR A 106 -17.38 -2.78 -3.86
CA THR A 106 -16.75 -1.87 -2.90
C THR A 106 -15.75 -2.61 -2.02
N LEU A 107 -16.05 -3.84 -1.57
CA LEU A 107 -15.17 -4.59 -0.67
C LEU A 107 -14.12 -5.38 -1.42
N VAL A 108 -14.54 -6.09 -2.48
CA VAL A 108 -13.65 -6.91 -3.31
C VAL A 108 -13.93 -6.55 -4.78
N PRO A 109 -12.95 -6.09 -5.56
CA PRO A 109 -11.52 -6.00 -5.27
C PRO A 109 -11.03 -4.65 -4.70
N LEU A 110 -11.89 -3.63 -4.53
CA LEU A 110 -11.42 -2.27 -4.28
C LEU A 110 -10.76 -2.11 -2.89
N VAL A 111 -11.44 -2.52 -1.81
CA VAL A 111 -10.84 -2.41 -0.46
C VAL A 111 -9.72 -3.43 -0.32
N PHE A 112 -10.01 -4.68 -0.55
CA PHE A 112 -9.02 -5.76 -0.51
C PHE A 112 -9.03 -6.52 -1.83
N PRO A 113 -7.89 -6.72 -2.48
CA PRO A 113 -6.52 -6.41 -2.04
C PRO A 113 -5.98 -5.04 -2.49
N LEU A 114 -6.78 -4.19 -3.17
CA LEU A 114 -6.27 -3.04 -3.91
C LEU A 114 -5.80 -1.89 -2.98
N LEU A 115 -6.66 -1.41 -2.06
CA LEU A 115 -6.31 -0.31 -1.16
C LEU A 115 -5.59 -0.79 0.11
N ALA A 116 -6.11 -1.86 0.72
CA ALA A 116 -5.54 -2.47 1.91
C ALA A 116 -5.03 -3.88 1.56
N GLY A 117 -4.00 -3.94 0.76
CA GLY A 117 -3.34 -5.18 0.34
C GLY A 117 -2.07 -5.47 1.12
N ALA A 118 -1.43 -6.60 0.80
CA ALA A 118 -0.19 -7.03 1.45
C ALA A 118 0.91 -5.96 1.37
N GLY A 119 1.06 -5.29 0.22
CA GLY A 119 2.02 -4.21 0.06
C GLY A 119 1.80 -3.04 1.02
N SER A 120 0.53 -2.59 1.19
CA SER A 120 0.19 -1.51 2.12
C SER A 120 0.43 -1.90 3.58
N PHE A 121 0.10 -3.14 3.95
CA PHE A 121 0.33 -3.66 5.30
C PHE A 121 1.82 -3.73 5.63
N THR A 122 2.62 -4.29 4.73
CA THR A 122 4.07 -4.39 4.92
C THR A 122 4.72 -3.03 4.99
N THR A 123 4.33 -2.12 4.12
CA THR A 123 4.83 -0.75 4.12
C THR A 123 4.54 -0.05 5.46
N LEU A 124 3.33 -0.20 6.01
CA LEU A 124 2.98 0.36 7.31
C LEU A 124 3.86 -0.18 8.44
N LEU A 125 4.15 -1.48 8.47
CA LEU A 125 5.03 -2.06 9.46
C LEU A 125 6.48 -1.61 9.28
N SER A 126 6.99 -1.55 8.05
CA SER A 126 8.34 -1.05 7.78
C SER A 126 8.49 0.42 8.20
N LEU A 127 7.49 1.26 7.93
CA LEU A 127 7.51 2.67 8.36
C LEU A 127 7.53 2.81 9.89
N ARG A 128 6.92 1.88 10.65
CA ARG A 128 6.97 1.88 12.12
C ARG A 128 8.38 1.68 12.67
N ALA A 129 9.23 0.99 11.97
CA ALA A 129 10.63 0.82 12.37
C ALA A 129 11.43 2.12 12.25
N GLU A 130 11.07 3.00 11.29
CA GLU A 130 11.82 4.22 10.97
C GLU A 130 11.20 5.50 11.53
N TYR A 131 9.86 5.57 11.66
CA TYR A 131 9.14 6.82 11.96
C TYR A 131 8.25 6.70 13.19
N ALA A 132 8.00 7.85 13.83
CA ALA A 132 7.06 7.90 14.95
C ALA A 132 5.63 7.56 14.50
N SER A 133 4.95 6.69 15.26
CA SER A 133 3.61 6.18 14.95
C SER A 133 2.59 7.28 14.64
N MET A 134 2.65 8.42 15.33
CA MET A 134 1.74 9.54 15.09
C MET A 134 1.93 10.15 13.71
N ASN A 135 3.16 10.27 13.22
CA ASN A 135 3.45 10.81 11.90
C ASN A 135 2.94 9.88 10.79
N ILE A 136 3.05 8.56 11.00
CA ILE A 136 2.53 7.55 10.07
C ILE A 136 1.00 7.59 10.02
N ILE A 137 0.33 7.69 11.18
CA ILE A 137 -1.13 7.79 11.25
C ILE A 137 -1.63 9.03 10.53
N VAL A 138 -0.98 10.18 10.72
CA VAL A 138 -1.33 11.41 10.01
C VAL A 138 -1.16 11.23 8.50
N ALA A 139 -0.04 10.63 8.06
CA ALA A 139 0.20 10.33 6.65
C ALA A 139 -0.86 9.37 6.08
N LEU A 140 -1.27 8.35 6.86
CA LEU A 140 -2.33 7.42 6.49
C LEU A 140 -3.69 8.12 6.33
N VAL A 141 -4.05 9.00 7.28
CA VAL A 141 -5.29 9.79 7.20
C VAL A 141 -5.28 10.66 5.94
N LEU A 142 -4.19 11.35 5.64
CA LEU A 142 -4.05 12.17 4.45
C LEU A 142 -4.19 11.33 3.16
N ASN A 143 -3.58 10.14 3.12
CA ASN A 143 -3.75 9.20 2.01
C ASN A 143 -5.20 8.75 1.87
N MET A 144 -5.89 8.43 2.95
CA MET A 144 -7.29 8.01 2.89
C MET A 144 -8.20 9.15 2.44
N LEU A 145 -7.96 10.40 2.84
CA LEU A 145 -8.66 11.56 2.30
C LEU A 145 -8.45 11.70 0.79
N TRP A 146 -7.22 11.51 0.32
CA TRP A 146 -6.90 11.50 -1.10
C TRP A 146 -7.62 10.37 -1.83
N VAL A 147 -7.58 9.14 -1.30
CA VAL A 147 -8.30 7.97 -1.84
C VAL A 147 -9.80 8.27 -1.96
N TYR A 148 -10.41 8.81 -0.91
CA TYR A 148 -11.82 9.20 -0.93
C TYR A 148 -12.11 10.16 -2.07
N PHE A 149 -11.29 11.20 -2.22
CA PHE A 149 -11.45 12.22 -3.26
C PHE A 149 -11.35 11.61 -4.66
N VAL A 150 -10.34 10.78 -4.92
CA VAL A 150 -10.14 10.13 -6.22
C VAL A 150 -11.27 9.16 -6.55
N VAL A 151 -11.67 8.28 -5.61
CA VAL A 151 -12.77 7.31 -5.83
C VAL A 151 -14.08 8.03 -6.10
N ARG A 152 -14.37 9.10 -5.36
CA ARG A 152 -15.58 9.92 -5.56
C ARG A 152 -15.59 10.63 -6.89
N MET A 153 -14.42 11.14 -7.31
CA MET A 153 -14.27 11.96 -8.52
C MET A 153 -13.63 11.19 -9.69
N THR A 154 -13.60 9.87 -9.66
CA THR A 154 -12.92 9.02 -10.65
C THR A 154 -13.17 9.46 -12.10
N ARG A 155 -14.45 9.65 -12.50
CA ARG A 155 -14.79 10.09 -13.87
C ARG A 155 -14.27 11.49 -14.22
N LYS A 156 -14.17 12.40 -13.24
CA LYS A 156 -13.60 13.73 -13.46
C LYS A 156 -12.09 13.67 -13.59
N VAL A 157 -11.44 12.87 -12.73
CA VAL A 157 -10.00 12.65 -12.77
C VAL A 157 -9.59 12.02 -14.11
N GLU A 158 -10.33 11.00 -14.57
CA GLU A 158 -10.12 10.41 -15.89
C GLU A 158 -10.30 11.44 -17.01
N LYS A 159 -11.33 12.28 -16.94
CA LYS A 159 -11.59 13.30 -17.95
C LYS A 159 -10.48 14.35 -18.02
N VAL A 160 -9.88 14.71 -16.87
CA VAL A 160 -8.79 15.71 -16.80
C VAL A 160 -7.46 15.10 -17.27
N LEU A 161 -7.11 13.92 -16.77
CA LEU A 161 -5.84 13.27 -17.09
C LEU A 161 -5.86 12.58 -18.46
N GLY A 162 -7.03 12.16 -18.92
CA GLY A 162 -7.18 11.29 -20.07
C GLY A 162 -6.59 9.89 -19.84
N LYS A 163 -6.89 8.96 -20.72
CA LYS A 163 -6.34 7.59 -20.66
C LYS A 163 -4.80 7.57 -20.75
N GLY A 164 -4.24 8.43 -21.62
CA GLY A 164 -2.78 8.55 -21.77
C GLY A 164 -2.09 9.11 -20.53
N GLY A 165 -2.68 10.11 -19.87
CA GLY A 165 -2.16 10.68 -18.63
C GLY A 165 -2.17 9.66 -17.47
N ILE A 166 -3.27 8.94 -17.31
CA ILE A 166 -3.37 7.86 -16.31
C ILE A 166 -2.31 6.78 -16.57
N TYR A 167 -2.16 6.38 -17.84
CA TYR A 167 -1.14 5.41 -18.25
C TYR A 167 0.28 5.87 -17.92
N LEU A 168 0.63 7.13 -18.24
CA LEU A 168 1.94 7.69 -17.96
C LEU A 168 2.24 7.74 -16.45
N ILE A 169 1.26 8.21 -15.66
CA ILE A 169 1.38 8.27 -14.19
C ILE A 169 1.55 6.87 -13.61
N ARG A 170 0.79 5.89 -14.08
CA ARG A 170 0.93 4.49 -13.66
C ARG A 170 2.34 3.96 -13.92
N LYS A 171 2.91 4.19 -15.11
CA LYS A 171 4.29 3.79 -15.43
C LYS A 171 5.32 4.47 -14.53
N PHE A 172 5.17 5.77 -14.31
CA PHE A 172 6.06 6.55 -13.45
C PHE A 172 6.06 6.02 -12.01
N PHE A 173 4.88 5.81 -11.42
CA PHE A 173 4.78 5.23 -10.08
C PHE A 173 5.23 3.78 -10.04
N GLY A 174 5.04 3.00 -11.09
CA GLY A 174 5.59 1.65 -11.20
C GLY A 174 7.11 1.62 -11.02
N ILE A 175 7.84 2.55 -11.65
CA ILE A 175 9.30 2.67 -11.50
C ILE A 175 9.67 3.08 -10.06
N ILE A 176 8.93 4.01 -9.46
CA ILE A 176 9.14 4.42 -8.06
C ILE A 176 8.92 3.23 -7.12
N LEU A 177 7.83 2.48 -7.30
CA LEU A 177 7.55 1.28 -6.50
C LEU A 177 8.62 0.22 -6.65
N LEU A 178 9.16 0.03 -7.86
CA LEU A 178 10.27 -0.88 -8.10
C LEU A 178 11.50 -0.47 -7.27
N ALA A 179 11.86 0.80 -7.27
CA ALA A 179 12.97 1.30 -6.47
C ALA A 179 12.72 1.16 -4.95
N ILE A 180 11.49 1.45 -4.49
CA ILE A 180 11.10 1.26 -3.09
C ILE A 180 11.18 -0.20 -2.69
N SER A 181 10.69 -1.13 -3.52
CA SER A 181 10.73 -2.56 -3.23
C SER A 181 12.16 -3.08 -3.09
N VAL A 182 13.06 -2.67 -3.98
CA VAL A 182 14.48 -3.04 -3.90
C VAL A 182 15.11 -2.47 -2.63
N LYS A 183 14.84 -1.21 -2.28
CA LYS A 183 15.35 -0.60 -1.04
C LYS A 183 14.88 -1.38 0.19
N LEU A 184 13.57 -1.66 0.28
CA LEU A 184 12.99 -2.41 1.41
C LEU A 184 13.57 -3.83 1.51
N PHE A 185 13.71 -4.51 0.37
CA PHE A 185 14.32 -5.84 0.32
C PHE A 185 15.75 -5.82 0.86
N MET A 186 16.60 -4.95 0.32
CA MET A 186 18.01 -4.86 0.71
C MET A 186 18.18 -4.45 2.17
N SER A 187 17.44 -3.47 2.65
CA SER A 187 17.51 -3.01 4.04
C SER A 187 17.15 -4.12 5.03
N ASN A 188 16.05 -4.83 4.80
CA ASN A 188 15.59 -5.85 5.74
C ASN A 188 16.38 -7.15 5.64
N ILE A 189 16.90 -7.53 4.46
CA ILE A 189 17.75 -8.70 4.32
C ILE A 189 19.10 -8.48 5.04
N THR A 190 19.65 -7.27 5.02
CA THR A 190 20.86 -6.93 5.76
C THR A 190 20.64 -7.10 7.27
N LEU A 191 19.52 -6.61 7.80
CA LEU A 191 19.18 -6.78 9.23
C LEU A 191 19.04 -8.26 9.61
N LEU A 192 18.40 -9.08 8.77
CA LEU A 192 18.30 -10.53 8.99
C LEU A 192 19.66 -11.21 9.01
N MET A 193 20.57 -10.84 8.10
CA MET A 193 21.94 -11.39 8.07
C MET A 193 22.72 -11.01 9.33
N GLU A 194 22.61 -9.77 9.79
CA GLU A 194 23.25 -9.31 11.04
C GLU A 194 22.74 -10.10 12.26
N GLN A 195 21.44 -10.39 12.34
CA GLN A 195 20.84 -11.19 13.41
C GLN A 195 21.36 -12.64 13.39
N ILE A 196 21.51 -13.24 12.21
CA ILE A 196 22.06 -14.60 12.05
C ILE A 196 23.53 -14.62 12.48
N GLU A 197 24.34 -13.66 12.06
CA GLU A 197 25.74 -13.58 12.44
C GLU A 197 25.92 -13.38 13.96
N ALA A 198 25.10 -12.52 14.58
CA ALA A 198 25.11 -12.31 16.02
C ALA A 198 24.77 -13.59 16.78
N SER A 199 23.75 -14.34 16.31
CA SER A 199 23.38 -15.62 16.91
C SER A 199 24.46 -16.68 16.78
N THR A 200 25.18 -16.72 15.65
CA THR A 200 26.26 -17.69 15.40
C THR A 200 27.48 -17.38 16.25
N LYS A 201 27.77 -16.12 16.57
CA LYS A 201 28.89 -15.73 17.44
C LYS A 201 28.63 -15.94 18.94
N ALA A 202 27.36 -16.16 19.33
CA ALA A 202 26.94 -16.38 20.71
C ALA A 202 26.95 -17.88 21.13
N ILE A 203 27.19 -18.79 20.20
CA ILE A 203 27.36 -20.24 20.37
C ILE A 203 28.82 -20.57 20.40
#